data_0ce5d553d4c14c6c1933fa08056e7ed2
#
_entry.id   0ce5d553d4c14c6c1933fa08056e7ed2
#
_cell.length_a   1.000
_cell.length_b   1.000
_cell.length_c   1.000
_cell.angle_alpha   90.00
_cell.angle_beta   90.00
_cell.angle_gamma   90.00
#
_symmetry.space_group_name_H-M   'P 1'
#
loop_
_entity.id
_entity.type
_entity.pdbx_description
1 polymer ?
#
loop_
_entity_poly.entity_id
_entity_poly.type
_entity_poly.pdbx_seq_one_letter_code
_entity_poly.pdbx_strand_id
1 'polypeptide(L)'
;MINKIIQHYITPTLLPTLRPSVAKLSLGVLCEVSAAVAKLGALLCLIQLIDDLSTQWVYTAIGLWVISAIISSLGSWLVHDAESLFSNRLRRQVAQHLVRLPSKTISRYGDNQLRRLVSEDINTLHHMVAHLPAELVTFIIVPASSIAIMLSLCGPIALFTLVPGLIASLYYLVFLPRFAAKHGAERMTIMGDIVTAVNDYTRGIRVNRIYGTQTGALTNYYDATRRFTQGIVKWVGSVALPAAIAIALLQAVATFAIAYTIAYQLSPAAMASVFFFGLAVVTPVLKLGHGLDYVTAGKHAAKNISDFLQQAPIASGKLNCKSQPQKLQASNLVVVNDKKTVIDNLTHDFVPGSFTAIMGPSGAGKSTLLRILAGQETPAHGSVSLGREELFELSEVARYLAIRYVPQDTGVLKTTIRENLLLSAPDANDDELRLALSLARLELDLDTDASLLSGGQQQRIALAGVFLSNANVVLLDEPTSALDDDTAIDIIRSLTALTKQHNKTLVMVTHDSKLAQLADFTLTLSGQRQDDEV
;
A
#
# COMPACT_ATOMS: atom_id res chain seq x y z
N MET A 1 3.07 -21.87 -19.18
CA MET A 1 1.70 -21.89 -18.63
C MET A 1 1.57 -20.89 -17.47
N ILE A 2 2.40 -20.96 -16.43
CA ILE A 2 2.37 -20.09 -15.24
C ILE A 2 2.48 -18.61 -15.60
N ASN A 3 3.40 -18.20 -16.50
CA ASN A 3 3.50 -16.82 -16.98
C ASN A 3 2.19 -16.26 -17.56
N LYS A 4 1.42 -17.07 -18.32
CA LYS A 4 0.13 -16.64 -18.87
C LYS A 4 -0.94 -16.49 -17.78
N ILE A 5 -0.93 -17.39 -16.79
CA ILE A 5 -1.83 -17.31 -15.63
C ILE A 5 -1.54 -16.03 -14.85
N ILE A 6 -0.28 -15.81 -14.49
CA ILE A 6 0.16 -14.63 -13.75
C ILE A 6 -0.19 -13.33 -14.50
N GLN A 7 0.06 -13.26 -15.80
CA GLN A 7 -0.26 -12.08 -16.64
C GLN A 7 -1.76 -11.77 -16.71
N HIS A 8 -2.62 -12.77 -16.52
CA HIS A 8 -4.08 -12.55 -16.51
C HIS A 8 -4.60 -11.96 -15.20
N TYR A 9 -3.90 -12.24 -14.09
CA TYR A 9 -4.34 -11.83 -12.73
C TYR A 9 -3.57 -10.65 -12.16
N ILE A 10 -2.33 -10.42 -12.62
CA ILE A 10 -1.47 -9.32 -12.14
C ILE A 10 -1.36 -8.24 -13.22
N THR A 11 -1.48 -6.98 -12.79
CA THR A 11 -1.37 -5.83 -13.70
C THR A 11 0.02 -5.75 -14.35
N PRO A 12 0.14 -5.26 -15.60
CA PRO A 12 1.41 -5.16 -16.30
C PRO A 12 2.49 -4.37 -15.52
N THR A 13 2.09 -3.41 -14.72
CA THR A 13 2.98 -2.57 -13.89
C THR A 13 3.74 -3.39 -12.84
N LEU A 14 3.15 -4.48 -12.31
CA LEU A 14 3.75 -5.31 -11.26
C LEU A 14 4.58 -6.47 -11.82
N LEU A 15 4.45 -6.79 -13.11
CA LEU A 15 5.16 -7.91 -13.74
C LEU A 15 6.69 -7.81 -13.65
N PRO A 16 7.34 -6.65 -13.86
CA PRO A 16 8.79 -6.53 -13.74
C PRO A 16 9.28 -6.90 -12.33
N THR A 17 8.54 -6.50 -11.29
CA THR A 17 8.86 -6.78 -9.89
C THR A 17 8.68 -8.25 -9.53
N LEU A 18 7.71 -8.94 -10.16
CA LEU A 18 7.44 -10.36 -9.96
C LEU A 18 8.42 -11.26 -10.75
N ARG A 19 8.87 -10.83 -11.92
CA ARG A 19 9.68 -11.63 -12.85
C ARG A 19 10.85 -12.41 -12.21
N PRO A 20 11.65 -11.82 -11.30
CA PRO A 20 12.75 -12.55 -10.65
C PRO A 20 12.29 -13.72 -9.74
N SER A 21 11.03 -13.72 -9.29
CA SER A 21 10.46 -14.79 -8.45
C SER A 21 9.84 -15.93 -9.26
N VAL A 22 9.57 -15.74 -10.55
CA VAL A 22 8.79 -16.68 -11.37
C VAL A 22 9.44 -18.07 -11.46
N ALA A 23 10.76 -18.16 -11.53
CA ALA A 23 11.44 -19.45 -11.60
C ALA A 23 11.20 -20.30 -10.33
N LYS A 24 11.34 -19.69 -9.13
CA LYS A 24 11.07 -20.36 -7.85
C LYS A 24 9.60 -20.74 -7.72
N LEU A 25 8.68 -19.83 -8.09
CA LEU A 25 7.24 -20.11 -8.10
C LEU A 25 6.91 -21.29 -9.01
N SER A 26 7.50 -21.34 -10.21
CA SER A 26 7.29 -22.44 -11.16
C SER A 26 7.79 -23.78 -10.61
N LEU A 27 8.95 -23.78 -9.96
CA LEU A 27 9.50 -24.99 -9.32
C LEU A 27 8.62 -25.44 -8.15
N GLY A 28 8.15 -24.52 -7.34
CA GLY A 28 7.23 -24.83 -6.23
C GLY A 28 5.91 -25.41 -6.72
N VAL A 29 5.32 -24.86 -7.79
CA VAL A 29 4.12 -25.43 -8.42
C VAL A 29 4.38 -26.83 -8.96
N LEU A 30 5.55 -27.07 -9.55
CA LEU A 30 5.93 -28.40 -10.03
C LEU A 30 6.03 -29.41 -8.87
N CYS A 31 6.61 -29.00 -7.75
CA CYS A 31 6.67 -29.82 -6.53
C CYS A 31 5.25 -30.17 -6.03
N GLU A 32 4.33 -29.19 -5.95
CA GLU A 32 2.95 -29.43 -5.51
C GLU A 32 2.21 -30.41 -6.42
N VAL A 33 2.39 -30.28 -7.73
CA VAL A 33 1.83 -31.21 -8.72
C VAL A 33 2.41 -32.62 -8.55
N SER A 34 3.73 -32.72 -8.40
CA SER A 34 4.40 -34.01 -8.19
C SER A 34 3.95 -34.69 -6.88
N ALA A 35 3.80 -33.91 -5.81
CA ALA A 35 3.25 -34.37 -4.54
C ALA A 35 1.81 -34.87 -4.68
N ALA A 36 0.97 -34.15 -5.44
CA ALA A 36 -0.41 -34.56 -5.70
C ALA A 36 -0.48 -35.87 -6.47
N VAL A 37 0.35 -36.05 -7.50
CA VAL A 37 0.44 -37.30 -8.26
C VAL A 37 0.93 -38.47 -7.39
N ALA A 38 1.93 -38.24 -6.52
CA ALA A 38 2.39 -39.23 -5.56
C ALA A 38 1.28 -39.67 -4.59
N LYS A 39 0.44 -38.73 -4.11
CA LYS A 39 -0.77 -39.04 -3.31
C LYS A 39 -1.75 -39.94 -4.05
N LEU A 40 -2.01 -39.66 -5.33
CA LEU A 40 -2.88 -40.51 -6.14
C LEU A 40 -2.27 -41.91 -6.33
N GLY A 41 -0.94 -41.99 -6.49
CA GLY A 41 -0.21 -43.27 -6.51
C GLY A 41 -0.34 -44.06 -5.21
N ALA A 42 -0.27 -43.38 -4.05
CA ALA A 42 -0.50 -44.01 -2.77
C ALA A 42 -1.92 -44.58 -2.61
N LEU A 43 -2.95 -43.84 -3.08
CA LEU A 43 -4.34 -44.30 -3.13
C LEU A 43 -4.47 -45.55 -4.04
N LEU A 44 -3.78 -45.54 -5.18
CA LEU A 44 -3.77 -46.70 -6.08
C LEU A 44 -3.17 -47.93 -5.41
N CYS A 45 -2.09 -47.79 -4.63
CA CYS A 45 -1.51 -48.91 -3.86
C CYS A 45 -2.49 -49.46 -2.85
N LEU A 46 -3.32 -48.62 -2.19
CA LEU A 46 -4.37 -49.10 -1.27
C LEU A 46 -5.46 -49.89 -2.00
N ILE A 47 -5.77 -49.53 -3.26
CA ILE A 47 -6.72 -50.30 -4.06
C ILE A 47 -6.12 -51.68 -4.44
N GLN A 48 -4.86 -51.71 -4.85
CA GLN A 48 -4.18 -52.97 -5.15
C GLN A 48 -4.07 -53.90 -3.92
N LEU A 49 -3.95 -53.31 -2.73
CA LEU A 49 -3.96 -54.05 -1.45
C LEU A 49 -5.29 -54.80 -1.21
N ILE A 50 -6.42 -54.33 -1.77
CA ILE A 50 -7.73 -55.00 -1.64
C ILE A 50 -7.76 -56.25 -2.51
N ASP A 51 -7.12 -56.23 -3.67
CA ASP A 51 -7.08 -57.39 -4.60
C ASP A 51 -5.95 -58.39 -4.19
N ASP A 52 -4.82 -57.85 -3.74
CA ASP A 52 -3.64 -58.64 -3.33
C ASP A 52 -3.14 -58.15 -1.94
N LEU A 53 -3.39 -58.95 -0.92
CA LEU A 53 -3.01 -58.67 0.48
C LEU A 53 -1.49 -58.76 0.73
N SER A 54 -0.71 -58.10 -0.15
CA SER A 54 0.74 -58.06 -0.02
C SER A 54 1.21 -56.87 0.80
N THR A 55 2.11 -57.11 1.74
CA THR A 55 2.76 -56.08 2.56
C THR A 55 3.55 -55.07 1.73
N GLN A 56 3.94 -55.46 0.50
CA GLN A 56 4.66 -54.61 -0.41
C GLN A 56 3.83 -53.36 -0.80
N TRP A 57 2.51 -53.51 -1.02
CA TRP A 57 1.62 -52.40 -1.29
C TRP A 57 1.50 -51.41 -0.13
N VAL A 58 1.54 -51.93 1.13
CA VAL A 58 1.52 -51.09 2.33
C VAL A 58 2.78 -50.23 2.40
N TYR A 59 3.97 -50.82 2.23
CA TYR A 59 5.23 -50.09 2.29
C TYR A 59 5.34 -49.07 1.15
N THR A 60 4.87 -49.44 -0.05
CA THR A 60 4.86 -48.53 -1.20
C THR A 60 3.91 -47.35 -0.99
N ALA A 61 2.70 -47.56 -0.47
CA ALA A 61 1.74 -46.49 -0.14
C ALA A 61 2.31 -45.53 0.90
N ILE A 62 2.88 -46.05 1.97
CA ILE A 62 3.52 -45.24 3.02
C ILE A 62 4.70 -44.45 2.44
N GLY A 63 5.55 -45.08 1.65
CA GLY A 63 6.67 -44.45 0.98
C GLY A 63 6.23 -43.29 0.10
N LEU A 64 5.20 -43.48 -0.75
CA LEU A 64 4.65 -42.43 -1.62
C LEU A 64 4.01 -41.31 -0.81
N TRP A 65 3.35 -41.56 0.31
CA TRP A 65 2.82 -40.53 1.19
C TRP A 65 3.93 -39.68 1.84
N VAL A 66 4.98 -40.32 2.34
CA VAL A 66 6.13 -39.64 2.93
C VAL A 66 6.83 -38.78 1.87
N ILE A 67 7.10 -39.34 0.70
CA ILE A 67 7.69 -38.62 -0.44
C ILE A 67 6.80 -37.43 -0.83
N SER A 68 5.49 -37.63 -0.94
CA SER A 68 4.54 -36.56 -1.22
C SER A 68 4.59 -35.46 -0.18
N ALA A 69 4.66 -35.78 1.11
CA ALA A 69 4.73 -34.80 2.20
C ALA A 69 6.03 -33.99 2.13
N ILE A 70 7.17 -34.62 1.85
CA ILE A 70 8.46 -33.96 1.72
C ILE A 70 8.46 -33.02 0.49
N ILE A 71 7.99 -33.50 -0.67
CA ILE A 71 7.95 -32.70 -1.89
C ILE A 71 6.97 -31.52 -1.74
N SER A 72 5.80 -31.73 -1.13
CA SER A 72 4.84 -30.63 -0.88
C SER A 72 5.40 -29.59 0.10
N SER A 73 6.10 -30.04 1.16
CA SER A 73 6.76 -29.10 2.09
C SER A 73 7.84 -28.28 1.40
N LEU A 74 8.64 -28.88 0.53
CA LEU A 74 9.63 -28.19 -0.27
C LEU A 74 8.98 -27.21 -1.25
N GLY A 75 7.91 -27.62 -1.92
CA GLY A 75 7.13 -26.78 -2.83
C GLY A 75 6.56 -25.57 -2.12
N SER A 76 5.93 -25.77 -0.96
CA SER A 76 5.40 -24.70 -0.13
C SER A 76 6.49 -23.72 0.32
N TRP A 77 7.63 -24.22 0.78
CA TRP A 77 8.76 -23.37 1.16
C TRP A 77 9.26 -22.51 -0.02
N LEU A 78 9.44 -23.11 -1.20
CA LEU A 78 9.88 -22.38 -2.41
C LEU A 78 8.92 -21.26 -2.81
N VAL A 79 7.61 -21.54 -2.75
CA VAL A 79 6.57 -20.58 -3.12
C VAL A 79 6.52 -19.42 -2.14
N HIS A 80 6.53 -19.70 -0.85
CA HIS A 80 6.48 -18.64 0.18
C HIS A 80 7.75 -17.79 0.22
N ASP A 81 8.93 -18.38 0.00
CA ASP A 81 10.18 -17.62 -0.14
C ASP A 81 10.14 -16.70 -1.38
N ALA A 82 9.67 -17.22 -2.51
CA ALA A 82 9.54 -16.45 -3.74
C ALA A 82 8.54 -15.29 -3.61
N GLU A 83 7.41 -15.52 -2.94
CA GLU A 83 6.40 -14.49 -2.65
C GLU A 83 6.93 -13.45 -1.67
N SER A 84 7.60 -13.85 -0.60
CA SER A 84 8.20 -12.92 0.37
C SER A 84 9.22 -11.98 -0.29
N LEU A 85 10.06 -12.51 -1.19
CA LEU A 85 11.01 -11.70 -1.97
C LEU A 85 10.29 -10.74 -2.93
N PHE A 86 9.18 -11.15 -3.54
CA PHE A 86 8.34 -10.29 -4.38
C PHE A 86 7.70 -9.17 -3.54
N SER A 87 7.05 -9.51 -2.44
CA SER A 87 6.41 -8.55 -1.53
C SER A 87 7.38 -7.51 -0.99
N ASN A 88 8.61 -7.93 -0.61
CA ASN A 88 9.64 -7.01 -0.17
C ASN A 88 10.11 -6.05 -1.27
N ARG A 89 10.29 -6.54 -2.50
CA ARG A 89 10.63 -5.66 -3.65
C ARG A 89 9.50 -4.67 -3.93
N LEU A 90 8.26 -5.13 -3.88
CA LEU A 90 7.10 -4.28 -4.12
C LEU A 90 6.94 -3.20 -3.05
N ARG A 91 7.13 -3.54 -1.76
CA ARG A 91 7.15 -2.55 -0.66
C ARG A 91 8.20 -1.48 -0.87
N ARG A 92 9.42 -1.88 -1.24
CA ARG A 92 10.50 -0.92 -1.54
C ARG A 92 10.14 -0.03 -2.73
N GLN A 93 9.57 -0.60 -3.79
CA GLN A 93 9.15 0.15 -4.97
C GLN A 93 8.07 1.17 -4.63
N VAL A 94 7.03 0.77 -3.87
CA VAL A 94 5.95 1.65 -3.42
C VAL A 94 6.51 2.77 -2.51
N ALA A 95 7.36 2.42 -1.55
CA ALA A 95 7.98 3.40 -0.65
C ALA A 95 8.88 4.40 -1.41
N GLN A 96 9.72 3.93 -2.32
CA GLN A 96 10.57 4.78 -3.16
C GLN A 96 9.75 5.69 -4.08
N HIS A 97 8.62 5.21 -4.58
CA HIS A 97 7.72 6.00 -5.40
C HIS A 97 7.01 7.07 -4.58
N LEU A 98 6.54 6.70 -3.37
CA LEU A 98 5.85 7.62 -2.45
C LEU A 98 6.70 8.85 -2.12
N VAL A 99 7.99 8.67 -1.83
CA VAL A 99 8.92 9.77 -1.50
C VAL A 99 9.08 10.75 -2.67
N ARG A 100 8.87 10.30 -3.90
CA ARG A 100 9.04 11.10 -5.13
C ARG A 100 7.78 11.73 -5.66
N LEU A 101 6.63 11.49 -5.03
CA LEU A 101 5.38 12.10 -5.47
C LEU A 101 5.27 13.56 -5.04
N PRO A 102 4.63 14.42 -5.85
CA PRO A 102 4.31 15.78 -5.43
C PRO A 102 3.47 15.81 -4.15
N SER A 103 3.75 16.75 -3.26
CA SER A 103 3.02 16.92 -1.98
C SER A 103 1.51 17.02 -2.18
N LYS A 104 1.07 17.69 -3.25
CA LYS A 104 -0.35 17.78 -3.65
C LYS A 104 -0.96 16.41 -3.99
N THR A 105 -0.19 15.51 -4.60
CA THR A 105 -0.64 14.15 -4.91
C THR A 105 -0.75 13.33 -3.63
N ILE A 106 0.24 13.40 -2.74
CA ILE A 106 0.24 12.70 -1.45
C ILE A 106 -0.94 13.15 -0.58
N SER A 107 -1.23 14.45 -0.50
CA SER A 107 -2.33 14.98 0.32
C SER A 107 -3.73 14.54 -0.13
N ARG A 108 -3.88 14.07 -1.38
CA ARG A 108 -5.13 13.47 -1.88
C ARG A 108 -5.38 12.07 -1.33
N TYR A 109 -4.29 11.36 -0.97
CA TYR A 109 -4.39 10.08 -0.28
C TYR A 109 -4.54 10.36 1.23
N GLY A 110 -5.59 9.85 1.85
CA GLY A 110 -5.67 9.89 3.32
C GLY A 110 -4.65 8.93 3.95
N ASP A 111 -4.24 9.18 5.19
CA ASP A 111 -3.25 8.36 5.93
C ASP A 111 -3.59 6.87 5.92
N ASN A 112 -4.87 6.53 6.06
CA ASN A 112 -5.36 5.14 6.01
C ASN A 112 -5.15 4.51 4.62
N GLN A 113 -5.29 5.29 3.55
CA GLN A 113 -5.11 4.79 2.19
C GLN A 113 -3.64 4.55 1.88
N LEU A 114 -2.74 5.45 2.29
CA LEU A 114 -1.30 5.26 2.16
C LEU A 114 -0.82 4.05 2.97
N ARG A 115 -1.29 3.92 4.21
CA ARG A 115 -1.00 2.76 5.05
C ARG A 115 -1.45 1.45 4.40
N ARG A 116 -2.66 1.42 3.83
CA ARG A 116 -3.16 0.26 3.08
C ARG A 116 -2.26 -0.11 1.92
N LEU A 117 -1.86 0.86 1.09
CA LEU A 117 -1.00 0.63 -0.07
C LEU A 117 0.34 -0.01 0.31
N VAL A 118 0.98 0.47 1.39
CA VAL A 118 2.31 -0.02 1.82
C VAL A 118 2.25 -1.37 2.53
N SER A 119 1.12 -1.69 3.19
CA SER A 119 1.00 -2.88 4.05
C SER A 119 -0.08 -3.84 3.55
N GLU A 120 -1.35 -3.46 3.66
CA GLU A 120 -2.49 -4.36 3.50
C GLU A 120 -2.70 -4.83 2.05
N ASP A 121 -2.64 -3.92 1.07
CA ASP A 121 -2.84 -4.26 -0.33
C ASP A 121 -1.74 -5.21 -0.83
N ILE A 122 -0.49 -5.01 -0.38
CA ILE A 122 0.61 -5.93 -0.72
C ILE A 122 0.39 -7.31 -0.09
N ASN A 123 -0.04 -7.37 1.18
CA ASN A 123 -0.34 -8.64 1.84
C ASN A 123 -1.51 -9.38 1.18
N THR A 124 -2.49 -8.64 0.64
CA THR A 124 -3.65 -9.23 -0.06
C THR A 124 -3.24 -9.94 -1.36
N LEU A 125 -2.07 -9.62 -1.94
CA LEU A 125 -1.53 -10.33 -3.10
C LEU A 125 -1.01 -11.73 -2.78
N HIS A 126 -0.76 -12.04 -1.50
CA HIS A 126 -0.16 -13.29 -1.05
C HIS A 126 -0.85 -14.52 -1.65
N HIS A 127 -2.17 -14.67 -1.45
CA HIS A 127 -2.90 -15.84 -1.95
C HIS A 127 -2.84 -15.96 -3.47
N MET A 128 -2.94 -14.84 -4.17
CA MET A 128 -2.93 -14.80 -5.64
C MET A 128 -1.56 -15.18 -6.22
N VAL A 129 -0.47 -14.89 -5.53
CA VAL A 129 0.89 -15.18 -5.99
C VAL A 129 1.36 -16.56 -5.49
N ALA A 130 1.12 -16.88 -4.22
CA ALA A 130 1.63 -18.10 -3.60
C ALA A 130 0.76 -19.33 -3.90
N HIS A 131 -0.55 -19.22 -3.81
CA HIS A 131 -1.44 -20.40 -3.83
C HIS A 131 -2.13 -20.61 -5.17
N LEU A 132 -2.68 -19.55 -5.77
CA LEU A 132 -3.49 -19.66 -6.98
C LEU A 132 -2.81 -20.42 -8.14
N PRO A 133 -1.52 -20.23 -8.48
CA PRO A 133 -0.89 -20.97 -9.58
C PRO A 133 -0.87 -22.48 -9.35
N ALA A 134 -0.60 -22.92 -8.11
CA ALA A 134 -0.61 -24.34 -7.76
C ALA A 134 -2.03 -24.90 -7.76
N GLU A 135 -3.00 -24.16 -7.21
CA GLU A 135 -4.41 -24.55 -7.20
C GLU A 135 -4.98 -24.72 -8.60
N LEU A 136 -4.69 -23.81 -9.54
CA LEU A 136 -5.16 -23.90 -10.91
C LEU A 136 -4.56 -25.09 -11.66
N VAL A 137 -3.28 -25.40 -11.44
CA VAL A 137 -2.63 -26.54 -12.09
C VAL A 137 -3.12 -27.85 -11.50
N THR A 138 -3.24 -27.96 -10.18
CA THR A 138 -3.76 -29.15 -9.51
C THR A 138 -5.24 -29.37 -9.79
N PHE A 139 -6.03 -28.31 -9.96
CA PHE A 139 -7.43 -28.37 -10.40
C PHE A 139 -7.62 -29.06 -11.75
N ILE A 140 -6.63 -29.03 -12.62
CA ILE A 140 -6.67 -29.71 -13.93
C ILE A 140 -6.07 -31.12 -13.82
N ILE A 141 -4.87 -31.22 -13.23
CA ILE A 141 -4.09 -32.48 -13.24
C ILE A 141 -4.70 -33.55 -12.34
N VAL A 142 -5.13 -33.18 -11.13
CA VAL A 142 -5.65 -34.18 -10.17
C VAL A 142 -6.95 -34.81 -10.67
N PRO A 143 -7.97 -34.06 -11.13
CA PRO A 143 -9.17 -34.67 -11.71
C PRO A 143 -8.87 -35.48 -12.96
N ALA A 144 -8.05 -34.95 -13.88
CA ALA A 144 -7.71 -35.67 -15.11
C ALA A 144 -7.03 -37.05 -14.84
N SER A 145 -6.05 -37.05 -13.92
CA SER A 145 -5.38 -38.30 -13.51
C SER A 145 -6.32 -39.26 -12.78
N SER A 146 -7.17 -38.74 -11.89
CA SER A 146 -8.17 -39.54 -11.16
C SER A 146 -9.18 -40.19 -12.12
N ILE A 147 -9.69 -39.43 -13.09
CA ILE A 147 -10.62 -39.94 -14.12
C ILE A 147 -9.94 -41.00 -14.96
N ALA A 148 -8.69 -40.78 -15.38
CA ALA A 148 -7.94 -41.78 -16.15
C ALA A 148 -7.76 -43.09 -15.38
N ILE A 149 -7.44 -43.03 -14.09
CA ILE A 149 -7.31 -44.22 -13.22
C ILE A 149 -8.67 -44.92 -13.05
N MET A 150 -9.74 -44.19 -12.80
CA MET A 150 -11.09 -44.75 -12.66
C MET A 150 -11.53 -45.45 -13.94
N LEU A 151 -11.29 -44.84 -15.11
CA LEU A 151 -11.61 -45.46 -16.39
C LEU A 151 -10.82 -46.75 -16.65
N SER A 152 -9.56 -46.80 -16.24
CA SER A 152 -8.72 -48.01 -16.40
C SER A 152 -9.15 -49.18 -15.51
N LEU A 153 -9.69 -48.89 -14.31
CA LEU A 153 -10.08 -49.88 -13.31
C LEU A 153 -11.56 -50.32 -13.41
N CYS A 154 -12.45 -49.37 -13.74
CA CYS A 154 -13.91 -49.60 -13.72
C CYS A 154 -14.57 -49.49 -15.07
N GLY A 155 -13.81 -49.07 -16.12
CA GLY A 155 -14.40 -48.80 -17.43
C GLY A 155 -15.34 -47.57 -17.44
N PRO A 156 -16.17 -47.41 -18.50
CA PRO A 156 -16.98 -46.21 -18.72
C PRO A 156 -18.03 -45.94 -17.63
N ILE A 157 -18.43 -46.95 -16.86
CA ILE A 157 -19.42 -46.80 -15.77
C ILE A 157 -18.94 -45.82 -14.71
N ALA A 158 -17.62 -45.68 -14.53
CA ALA A 158 -17.02 -44.72 -13.62
C ALA A 158 -17.43 -43.25 -13.91
N LEU A 159 -17.68 -42.91 -15.19
CA LEU A 159 -18.09 -41.55 -15.56
C LEU A 159 -19.43 -41.13 -14.99
N PHE A 160 -20.38 -42.07 -14.80
CA PHE A 160 -21.69 -41.77 -14.21
C PHE A 160 -21.57 -41.36 -12.75
N THR A 161 -20.54 -41.85 -12.04
CA THR A 161 -20.30 -41.49 -10.64
C THR A 161 -19.84 -40.05 -10.49
N LEU A 162 -19.29 -39.45 -11.55
CA LEU A 162 -18.81 -38.06 -11.57
C LEU A 162 -19.91 -37.04 -11.89
N VAL A 163 -21.03 -37.44 -12.49
CA VAL A 163 -22.08 -36.52 -12.95
C VAL A 163 -22.60 -35.62 -11.82
N PRO A 164 -22.97 -36.12 -10.63
CA PRO A 164 -23.40 -35.25 -9.54
C PRO A 164 -22.31 -34.28 -9.06
N GLY A 165 -21.07 -34.77 -8.95
CA GLY A 165 -19.92 -33.93 -8.62
C GLY A 165 -19.65 -32.84 -9.64
N LEU A 166 -19.82 -33.12 -10.95
CA LEU A 166 -19.71 -32.12 -12.00
C LEU A 166 -20.82 -31.07 -11.94
N ILE A 167 -22.07 -31.48 -11.68
CA ILE A 167 -23.21 -30.56 -11.51
C ILE A 167 -22.96 -29.66 -10.29
N ALA A 168 -22.57 -30.25 -9.16
CA ALA A 168 -22.25 -29.51 -7.94
C ALA A 168 -21.06 -28.56 -8.14
N SER A 169 -20.03 -28.99 -8.87
CA SER A 169 -18.87 -28.16 -9.23
C SER A 169 -19.26 -26.98 -10.11
N LEU A 170 -20.07 -27.21 -11.13
CA LEU A 170 -20.59 -26.14 -12.01
C LEU A 170 -21.43 -25.13 -11.21
N TYR A 171 -22.29 -25.63 -10.35
CA TYR A 171 -23.07 -24.77 -9.44
C TYR A 171 -22.15 -23.95 -8.53
N TYR A 172 -21.20 -24.57 -7.89
CA TYR A 172 -20.30 -23.93 -6.92
C TYR A 172 -19.33 -22.91 -7.56
N LEU A 173 -18.76 -23.23 -8.72
CA LEU A 173 -17.78 -22.38 -9.39
C LEU A 173 -18.38 -21.32 -10.30
N VAL A 174 -19.60 -21.54 -10.82
CA VAL A 174 -20.18 -20.66 -11.84
C VAL A 174 -21.40 -19.91 -11.32
N PHE A 175 -22.38 -20.63 -10.76
CA PHE A 175 -23.63 -20.01 -10.33
C PHE A 175 -23.48 -19.28 -8.99
N LEU A 176 -22.87 -19.90 -8.01
CA LEU A 176 -22.70 -19.32 -6.68
C LEU A 176 -21.89 -18.01 -6.69
N PRO A 177 -20.75 -17.87 -7.39
CA PRO A 177 -20.03 -16.60 -7.47
C PRO A 177 -20.83 -15.50 -8.17
N ARG A 178 -21.58 -15.83 -9.24
CA ARG A 178 -22.44 -14.83 -9.92
C ARG A 178 -23.55 -14.33 -9.02
N PHE A 179 -24.15 -15.23 -8.25
CA PHE A 179 -25.17 -14.90 -7.28
C PHE A 179 -24.62 -14.08 -6.11
N ALA A 180 -23.47 -14.49 -5.58
CA ALA A 180 -22.74 -13.76 -4.53
C ALA A 180 -22.27 -12.38 -4.98
N ALA A 181 -21.82 -12.23 -6.23
CA ALA A 181 -21.38 -10.94 -6.78
C ALA A 181 -22.52 -9.91 -6.83
N LYS A 182 -23.75 -10.33 -7.16
CA LYS A 182 -24.92 -9.43 -7.17
C LYS A 182 -25.19 -8.81 -5.79
N HIS A 183 -24.97 -9.58 -4.72
CA HIS A 183 -25.18 -9.13 -3.33
C HIS A 183 -23.88 -8.60 -2.69
N GLY A 184 -22.73 -8.92 -3.28
CA GLY A 184 -21.42 -8.53 -2.78
C GLY A 184 -21.13 -7.03 -2.92
N ALA A 185 -21.61 -6.40 -4.01
CA ALA A 185 -21.47 -4.97 -4.21
C ALA A 185 -22.19 -4.17 -3.12
N GLU A 186 -23.44 -4.54 -2.79
CA GLU A 186 -24.23 -3.94 -1.70
C GLU A 186 -23.51 -4.11 -0.35
N ARG A 187 -22.96 -5.31 -0.09
CA ARG A 187 -22.18 -5.59 1.12
C ARG A 187 -20.92 -4.73 1.21
N MET A 188 -20.19 -4.55 0.11
CA MET A 188 -18.97 -3.72 0.10
C MET A 188 -19.27 -2.25 0.36
N THR A 189 -20.37 -1.73 -0.15
CA THR A 189 -20.82 -0.36 0.13
C THR A 189 -21.15 -0.21 1.63
N ILE A 190 -21.96 -1.11 2.19
CA ILE A 190 -22.30 -1.10 3.61
C ILE A 190 -21.07 -1.24 4.51
N MET A 191 -20.06 -2.03 4.10
CA MET A 191 -18.78 -2.16 4.80
C MET A 191 -17.97 -0.87 4.73
N GLY A 192 -17.99 -0.19 3.59
CA GLY A 192 -17.36 1.14 3.44
C GLY A 192 -18.01 2.19 4.33
N ASP A 193 -19.33 2.20 4.39
CA ASP A 193 -20.11 3.14 5.22
C ASP A 193 -19.79 3.01 6.71
N ILE A 194 -19.70 1.77 7.23
CA ILE A 194 -19.35 1.57 8.65
C ILE A 194 -17.93 2.00 8.96
N VAL A 195 -16.96 1.71 8.08
CA VAL A 195 -15.58 2.14 8.26
C VAL A 195 -15.48 3.68 8.28
N THR A 196 -16.20 4.34 7.37
CA THR A 196 -16.28 5.80 7.33
C THR A 196 -16.89 6.36 8.61
N ALA A 197 -18.03 5.82 9.06
CA ALA A 197 -18.71 6.25 10.27
C ALA A 197 -17.87 6.04 11.54
N VAL A 198 -17.10 4.92 11.63
CA VAL A 198 -16.14 4.67 12.73
C VAL A 198 -15.05 5.73 12.74
N ASN A 199 -14.47 6.03 11.58
CA ASN A 199 -13.41 7.04 11.46
C ASN A 199 -13.92 8.43 11.85
N ASP A 200 -15.11 8.82 11.38
CA ASP A 200 -15.72 10.11 11.72
C ASP A 200 -16.05 10.21 13.22
N TYR A 201 -16.60 9.14 13.80
CA TYR A 201 -16.84 9.08 15.23
C TYR A 201 -15.55 9.20 16.05
N THR A 202 -14.50 8.48 15.65
CA THR A 202 -13.20 8.50 16.35
C THR A 202 -12.54 9.88 16.27
N ARG A 203 -12.58 10.53 15.11
CA ARG A 203 -12.08 11.90 14.94
C ARG A 203 -12.89 12.92 15.72
N GLY A 204 -14.23 12.75 15.74
CA GLY A 204 -15.17 13.64 16.43
C GLY A 204 -15.33 13.39 17.93
N ILE A 205 -14.68 12.37 18.52
CA ILE A 205 -14.93 11.96 19.91
C ILE A 205 -14.65 13.08 20.93
N ARG A 206 -13.62 13.90 20.69
CA ARG A 206 -13.28 15.04 21.54
C ARG A 206 -14.37 16.11 21.47
N VAL A 207 -14.89 16.40 20.28
CA VAL A 207 -15.99 17.36 20.04
C VAL A 207 -17.26 16.86 20.71
N ASN A 208 -17.60 15.58 20.51
CA ASN A 208 -18.77 14.97 21.16
C ASN A 208 -18.69 15.01 22.69
N ARG A 209 -17.49 14.87 23.28
CA ARG A 209 -17.28 15.00 24.73
C ARG A 209 -17.49 16.43 25.26
N ILE A 210 -17.11 17.45 24.48
CA ILE A 210 -17.26 18.86 24.87
C ILE A 210 -18.71 19.29 24.82
N TYR A 211 -19.40 18.94 23.73
CA TYR A 211 -20.78 19.42 23.49
C TYR A 211 -21.86 18.49 24.04
N GLY A 212 -21.52 17.28 24.53
CA GLY A 212 -22.44 16.36 25.19
C GLY A 212 -23.61 15.87 24.33
N THR A 213 -23.56 16.05 23.01
CA THR A 213 -24.65 15.73 22.11
C THR A 213 -24.55 14.28 21.62
N GLN A 214 -25.66 13.53 21.73
CA GLN A 214 -25.80 12.20 21.13
C GLN A 214 -26.18 12.28 19.62
N THR A 215 -26.00 13.43 18.99
CA THR A 215 -26.32 13.71 17.59
C THR A 215 -25.05 13.76 16.74
N GLY A 216 -25.18 13.75 15.43
CA GLY A 216 -24.05 13.87 14.52
C GLY A 216 -23.28 12.55 14.34
N ALA A 217 -21.95 12.54 14.56
CA ALA A 217 -21.09 11.39 14.26
C ALA A 217 -21.47 10.11 15.02
N LEU A 218 -21.95 10.24 16.27
CA LEU A 218 -22.43 9.09 17.05
C LEU A 218 -23.71 8.48 16.46
N THR A 219 -24.68 9.30 16.05
CA THR A 219 -25.90 8.84 15.40
C THR A 219 -25.58 8.17 14.08
N ASN A 220 -24.71 8.78 13.25
CA ASN A 220 -24.25 8.19 12.00
C ASN A 220 -23.56 6.82 12.21
N TYR A 221 -22.79 6.69 13.29
CA TYR A 221 -22.16 5.41 13.65
C TYR A 221 -23.19 4.35 14.02
N TYR A 222 -24.19 4.67 14.85
CA TYR A 222 -25.28 3.73 15.19
C TYR A 222 -26.10 3.32 13.97
N ASP A 223 -26.43 4.27 13.10
CA ASP A 223 -27.18 3.99 11.88
C ASP A 223 -26.37 3.15 10.90
N ALA A 224 -25.07 3.42 10.75
CA ALA A 224 -24.18 2.61 9.93
C ALA A 224 -24.03 1.18 10.50
N THR A 225 -23.88 1.04 11.82
CA THR A 225 -23.83 -0.26 12.50
C THR A 225 -25.11 -1.05 12.30
N ARG A 226 -26.27 -0.41 12.43
CA ARG A 226 -27.57 -1.05 12.21
C ARG A 226 -27.71 -1.51 10.76
N ARG A 227 -27.40 -0.66 9.79
CA ARG A 227 -27.42 -1.02 8.35
C ARG A 227 -26.44 -2.15 8.05
N PHE A 228 -25.25 -2.11 8.64
CA PHE A 228 -24.26 -3.16 8.50
C PHE A 228 -24.78 -4.50 9.01
N THR A 229 -25.30 -4.55 10.24
CA THR A 229 -25.86 -5.78 10.80
C THR A 229 -26.99 -6.33 9.96
N GLN A 230 -27.95 -5.50 9.55
CA GLN A 230 -29.07 -5.89 8.69
C GLN A 230 -28.59 -6.38 7.32
N GLY A 231 -27.63 -5.68 6.71
CA GLY A 231 -27.04 -6.05 5.43
C GLY A 231 -26.29 -7.38 5.48
N ILE A 232 -25.51 -7.62 6.53
CA ILE A 232 -24.81 -8.90 6.74
C ILE A 232 -25.81 -10.04 6.95
N VAL A 233 -26.83 -9.87 7.81
CA VAL A 233 -27.86 -10.89 8.04
C VAL A 233 -28.58 -11.23 6.73
N LYS A 234 -28.99 -10.23 5.96
CA LYS A 234 -29.62 -10.41 4.65
C LYS A 234 -28.69 -11.14 3.68
N TRP A 235 -27.41 -10.76 3.61
CA TRP A 235 -26.43 -11.40 2.73
C TRP A 235 -26.19 -12.86 3.13
N VAL A 236 -25.97 -13.13 4.42
CA VAL A 236 -25.79 -14.50 4.94
C VAL A 236 -27.01 -15.33 4.63
N GLY A 237 -28.22 -14.86 4.89
CA GLY A 237 -29.46 -15.57 4.59
C GLY A 237 -29.65 -15.88 3.10
N SER A 238 -29.19 -15.00 2.21
CA SER A 238 -29.33 -15.21 0.76
C SER A 238 -28.24 -16.09 0.15
N VAL A 239 -27.00 -16.04 0.67
CA VAL A 239 -25.84 -16.72 0.06
C VAL A 239 -25.45 -18.00 0.83
N ALA A 240 -25.58 -18.01 2.16
CA ALA A 240 -25.09 -19.10 2.99
C ALA A 240 -25.81 -20.44 2.73
N LEU A 241 -27.13 -20.44 2.58
CA LEU A 241 -27.87 -21.68 2.31
C LEU A 241 -27.50 -22.29 0.94
N PRO A 242 -27.52 -21.53 -0.18
CA PRO A 242 -27.02 -22.04 -1.45
C PRO A 242 -25.57 -22.53 -1.41
N ALA A 243 -24.70 -21.82 -0.68
CA ALA A 243 -23.31 -22.22 -0.51
C ALA A 243 -23.17 -23.52 0.31
N ALA A 244 -23.92 -23.64 1.40
CA ALA A 244 -23.92 -24.85 2.23
C ALA A 244 -24.42 -26.07 1.46
N ILE A 245 -25.44 -25.95 0.64
CA ILE A 245 -25.94 -27.04 -0.22
C ILE A 245 -24.85 -27.43 -1.23
N ALA A 246 -24.23 -26.46 -1.91
CA ALA A 246 -23.17 -26.74 -2.87
C ALA A 246 -21.99 -27.46 -2.22
N ILE A 247 -21.54 -27.02 -1.03
CA ILE A 247 -20.45 -27.64 -0.26
C ILE A 247 -20.86 -29.04 0.17
N ALA A 248 -22.07 -29.23 0.68
CA ALA A 248 -22.55 -30.54 1.12
C ALA A 248 -22.57 -31.57 -0.03
N LEU A 249 -22.94 -31.15 -1.22
CA LEU A 249 -22.92 -32.02 -2.42
C LEU A 249 -21.50 -32.38 -2.86
N LEU A 250 -20.51 -31.57 -2.54
CA LEU A 250 -19.09 -31.80 -2.84
C LEU A 250 -18.35 -32.54 -1.71
N GLN A 251 -19.00 -32.80 -0.58
CA GLN A 251 -18.39 -33.51 0.54
C GLN A 251 -18.33 -35.04 0.32
N ALA A 252 -17.42 -35.68 1.04
CA ALA A 252 -17.17 -37.11 0.96
C ALA A 252 -18.43 -37.97 1.11
N VAL A 253 -19.31 -37.62 2.05
CA VAL A 253 -20.53 -38.41 2.33
C VAL A 253 -21.45 -38.47 1.12
N ALA A 254 -21.74 -37.33 0.46
CA ALA A 254 -22.58 -37.29 -0.72
C ALA A 254 -21.92 -38.02 -1.91
N THR A 255 -20.61 -37.80 -2.11
CA THR A 255 -19.84 -38.48 -3.14
C THR A 255 -19.86 -40.00 -2.91
N PHE A 256 -19.66 -40.48 -1.69
CA PHE A 256 -19.67 -41.90 -1.38
C PHE A 256 -21.05 -42.54 -1.53
N ALA A 257 -22.13 -41.86 -1.09
CA ALA A 257 -23.48 -42.38 -1.23
C ALA A 257 -23.87 -42.56 -2.70
N ILE A 258 -23.55 -41.59 -3.55
CA ILE A 258 -23.82 -41.66 -4.99
C ILE A 258 -22.94 -42.69 -5.68
N ALA A 259 -21.63 -42.68 -5.33
CA ALA A 259 -20.67 -43.64 -5.87
C ALA A 259 -21.07 -45.09 -5.51
N TYR A 260 -21.53 -45.33 -4.30
CA TYR A 260 -21.99 -46.65 -3.87
C TYR A 260 -23.20 -47.12 -4.69
N THR A 261 -24.22 -46.27 -4.88
CA THR A 261 -25.41 -46.70 -5.64
C THR A 261 -25.11 -47.06 -7.09
N ILE A 262 -24.05 -46.55 -7.67
CA ILE A 262 -23.63 -46.83 -9.03
C ILE A 262 -22.66 -48.03 -9.09
N ALA A 263 -21.78 -48.15 -8.08
CA ALA A 263 -20.64 -49.06 -8.07
C ALA A 263 -20.84 -50.36 -7.25
N TYR A 264 -22.01 -50.55 -6.57
CA TYR A 264 -22.19 -51.66 -5.64
C TYR A 264 -22.10 -53.06 -6.25
N GLN A 265 -22.26 -53.17 -7.59
CA GLN A 265 -22.12 -54.41 -8.35
C GLN A 265 -20.69 -54.63 -8.87
N LEU A 266 -19.76 -53.70 -8.69
CA LEU A 266 -18.39 -53.84 -9.11
C LEU A 266 -17.57 -54.70 -8.11
N SER A 267 -16.38 -55.12 -8.51
CA SER A 267 -15.44 -55.74 -7.58
C SER A 267 -15.09 -54.77 -6.44
N PRO A 268 -14.70 -55.29 -5.25
CA PRO A 268 -14.34 -54.44 -4.09
C PRO A 268 -13.27 -53.38 -4.43
N ALA A 269 -12.25 -53.76 -5.21
CA ALA A 269 -11.19 -52.83 -5.61
C ALA A 269 -11.70 -51.75 -6.58
N ALA A 270 -12.53 -52.16 -7.55
CA ALA A 270 -13.16 -51.19 -8.47
C ALA A 270 -14.10 -50.21 -7.73
N MET A 271 -14.88 -50.71 -6.75
CA MET A 271 -15.73 -49.87 -5.91
C MET A 271 -14.88 -48.90 -5.07
N ALA A 272 -13.78 -49.39 -4.44
CA ALA A 272 -12.87 -48.54 -3.68
C ALA A 272 -12.23 -47.46 -4.56
N SER A 273 -11.90 -47.78 -5.85
CA SER A 273 -11.34 -46.80 -6.76
C SER A 273 -12.32 -45.66 -7.06
N VAL A 274 -13.62 -45.95 -7.22
CA VAL A 274 -14.66 -44.95 -7.42
C VAL A 274 -14.77 -44.04 -6.19
N PHE A 275 -14.67 -44.58 -4.97
CA PHE A 275 -14.72 -43.75 -3.75
C PHE A 275 -13.53 -42.81 -3.62
N PHE A 276 -12.31 -43.36 -3.70
CA PHE A 276 -11.10 -42.58 -3.48
C PHE A 276 -10.86 -41.55 -4.59
N PHE A 277 -10.93 -41.97 -5.84
CA PHE A 277 -10.68 -41.08 -6.96
C PHE A 277 -11.86 -40.16 -7.27
N GLY A 278 -13.09 -40.58 -7.01
CA GLY A 278 -14.27 -39.69 -7.08
C GLY A 278 -14.14 -38.52 -6.12
N LEU A 279 -13.70 -38.76 -4.86
CA LEU A 279 -13.41 -37.71 -3.90
C LEU A 279 -12.21 -36.83 -4.34
N ALA A 280 -11.16 -37.43 -4.92
CA ALA A 280 -10.01 -36.71 -5.42
C ALA A 280 -10.36 -35.76 -6.57
N VAL A 281 -11.37 -36.07 -7.38
CA VAL A 281 -11.87 -35.19 -8.45
C VAL A 281 -12.53 -33.92 -7.90
N VAL A 282 -13.32 -34.01 -6.82
CA VAL A 282 -14.08 -32.86 -6.28
C VAL A 282 -13.27 -32.00 -5.30
N THR A 283 -12.25 -32.55 -4.66
CA THR A 283 -11.43 -31.83 -3.67
C THR A 283 -10.80 -30.53 -4.20
N PRO A 284 -10.18 -30.50 -5.41
CA PRO A 284 -9.63 -29.27 -5.99
C PRO A 284 -10.68 -28.20 -6.28
N VAL A 285 -11.92 -28.60 -6.55
CA VAL A 285 -13.05 -27.69 -6.76
C VAL A 285 -13.34 -26.87 -5.49
N LEU A 286 -13.38 -27.55 -4.35
CA LEU A 286 -13.59 -26.90 -3.05
C LEU A 286 -12.45 -25.93 -2.73
N LYS A 287 -11.20 -26.32 -2.95
CA LYS A 287 -10.03 -25.45 -2.72
C LYS A 287 -10.11 -24.18 -3.58
N LEU A 288 -10.31 -24.36 -4.90
CA LEU A 288 -10.39 -23.22 -5.81
C LEU A 288 -11.57 -22.30 -5.49
N GLY A 289 -12.71 -22.86 -5.10
CA GLY A 289 -13.89 -22.09 -4.74
C GLY A 289 -13.67 -21.19 -3.52
N HIS A 290 -13.01 -21.68 -2.49
CA HIS A 290 -12.60 -20.84 -1.34
C HIS A 290 -11.58 -19.77 -1.72
N GLY A 291 -10.74 -20.02 -2.74
CA GLY A 291 -9.74 -19.08 -3.23
C GLY A 291 -10.29 -17.91 -4.03
N LEU A 292 -11.49 -18.01 -4.63
CA LEU A 292 -12.03 -17.00 -5.54
C LEU A 292 -12.22 -15.62 -4.90
N ASP A 293 -12.63 -15.54 -3.64
CA ASP A 293 -12.77 -14.27 -2.91
C ASP A 293 -11.40 -13.58 -2.73
N TYR A 294 -10.36 -14.35 -2.42
CA TYR A 294 -8.99 -13.84 -2.30
C TYR A 294 -8.44 -13.38 -3.65
N VAL A 295 -8.78 -14.04 -4.75
CA VAL A 295 -8.40 -13.62 -6.10
C VAL A 295 -9.05 -12.28 -6.45
N THR A 296 -10.31 -12.10 -6.12
CA THR A 296 -11.01 -10.83 -6.35
C THR A 296 -10.40 -9.70 -5.54
N ALA A 297 -10.15 -9.93 -4.24
CA ALA A 297 -9.46 -8.97 -3.38
C ALA A 297 -8.04 -8.65 -3.89
N GLY A 298 -7.29 -9.67 -4.29
CA GLY A 298 -5.95 -9.53 -4.87
C GLY A 298 -5.93 -8.70 -6.16
N LYS A 299 -6.91 -8.87 -7.05
CA LYS A 299 -7.04 -8.03 -8.26
C LYS A 299 -7.29 -6.56 -7.93
N HIS A 300 -8.14 -6.28 -6.95
CA HIS A 300 -8.38 -4.90 -6.49
C HIS A 300 -7.12 -4.30 -5.88
N ALA A 301 -6.42 -5.04 -5.04
CA ALA A 301 -5.16 -4.60 -4.43
C ALA A 301 -4.08 -4.36 -5.51
N ALA A 302 -3.92 -5.26 -6.48
CA ALA A 302 -3.00 -5.09 -7.60
C ALA A 302 -3.32 -3.84 -8.42
N LYS A 303 -4.61 -3.56 -8.65
CA LYS A 303 -5.04 -2.36 -9.34
C LYS A 303 -4.71 -1.09 -8.54
N ASN A 304 -5.04 -1.05 -7.24
CA ASN A 304 -4.73 0.10 -6.37
C ASN A 304 -3.24 0.43 -6.38
N ILE A 305 -2.39 -0.60 -6.22
CA ILE A 305 -0.93 -0.43 -6.26
C ILE A 305 -0.47 0.03 -7.65
N SER A 306 -1.04 -0.53 -8.72
CA SER A 306 -0.71 -0.13 -10.09
C SER A 306 -1.10 1.32 -10.37
N ASP A 307 -2.30 1.74 -10.00
CA ASP A 307 -2.79 3.10 -10.17
C ASP A 307 -1.94 4.10 -9.38
N PHE A 308 -1.47 3.70 -8.18
CA PHE A 308 -0.54 4.48 -7.39
C PHE A 308 0.83 4.61 -8.06
N LEU A 309 1.42 3.51 -8.55
CA LEU A 309 2.72 3.51 -9.20
C LEU A 309 2.73 4.21 -10.57
N GLN A 310 1.56 4.44 -11.18
CA GLN A 310 1.41 5.21 -12.42
C GLN A 310 1.32 6.72 -12.19
N GLN A 311 1.19 7.18 -10.94
CA GLN A 311 1.24 8.62 -10.66
C GLN A 311 2.60 9.17 -11.07
N ALA A 312 2.60 10.35 -11.70
CA ALA A 312 3.84 10.96 -12.17
C ALA A 312 4.69 11.42 -10.96
N PRO A 313 5.92 10.93 -10.81
CA PRO A 313 6.85 11.43 -9.80
C PRO A 313 7.32 12.84 -10.19
N ILE A 314 7.86 13.56 -9.21
CA ILE A 314 8.53 14.83 -9.44
C ILE A 314 9.68 14.62 -10.43
N ALA A 315 9.76 15.48 -11.45
CA ALA A 315 10.83 15.42 -12.44
C ALA A 315 12.20 15.55 -11.73
N SER A 316 13.15 14.73 -12.13
CA SER A 316 14.52 14.75 -11.60
C SER A 316 15.50 14.66 -12.76
N GLY A 317 16.34 15.68 -12.86
CA GLY A 317 17.44 15.73 -13.80
C GLY A 317 18.67 14.96 -13.32
N LYS A 318 19.82 15.23 -13.93
CA LYS A 318 21.09 14.57 -13.63
C LYS A 318 22.18 15.57 -13.19
N LEU A 319 21.91 16.87 -13.23
CA LEU A 319 22.89 17.87 -12.89
C LEU A 319 23.13 17.91 -11.37
N ASN A 320 24.38 18.19 -10.99
CA ASN A 320 24.75 18.42 -9.60
C ASN A 320 24.72 19.94 -9.33
N CYS A 321 24.32 20.31 -8.12
CA CYS A 321 24.37 21.69 -7.68
C CYS A 321 25.81 22.10 -7.34
N LYS A 322 26.17 23.34 -7.63
CA LYS A 322 27.45 23.93 -7.18
C LYS A 322 27.36 24.22 -5.68
N SER A 323 28.44 24.00 -4.96
CA SER A 323 28.52 24.24 -3.50
C SER A 323 28.46 25.74 -3.11
N GLN A 324 28.56 26.66 -4.06
CA GLN A 324 28.55 28.09 -3.78
C GLN A 324 27.09 28.62 -3.70
N PRO A 325 26.83 29.64 -2.87
CA PRO A 325 25.53 30.31 -2.83
C PRO A 325 25.12 30.81 -4.22
N GLN A 326 23.91 30.47 -4.60
CA GLN A 326 23.34 30.81 -5.91
C GLN A 326 22.01 31.48 -5.74
N LYS A 327 21.68 32.40 -6.65
CA LYS A 327 20.40 33.09 -6.70
C LYS A 327 19.28 32.07 -7.03
N LEU A 328 18.24 32.03 -6.21
CA LEU A 328 17.00 31.32 -6.53
C LEU A 328 16.08 32.29 -7.29
N GLN A 329 15.60 31.89 -8.45
CA GLN A 329 14.77 32.73 -9.31
C GLN A 329 13.50 32.03 -9.71
N ALA A 330 12.38 32.73 -9.56
CA ALA A 330 11.08 32.36 -10.11
C ALA A 330 10.85 33.17 -11.38
N SER A 331 10.50 32.55 -12.51
CA SER A 331 10.29 33.19 -13.79
C SER A 331 8.93 32.85 -14.35
N ASN A 332 8.06 33.86 -14.49
CA ASN A 332 6.72 33.77 -15.08
C ASN A 332 5.88 32.63 -14.50
N LEU A 333 5.96 32.41 -13.17
CA LEU A 333 5.28 31.32 -12.51
C LEU A 333 3.77 31.48 -12.52
N VAL A 334 3.07 30.46 -13.01
CA VAL A 334 1.63 30.31 -12.89
C VAL A 334 1.33 29.09 -12.03
N VAL A 335 0.56 29.31 -10.98
CA VAL A 335 0.18 28.26 -10.02
C VAL A 335 -1.32 28.06 -10.05
N VAL A 336 -1.73 26.82 -10.35
CA VAL A 336 -3.14 26.43 -10.39
C VAL A 336 -3.45 25.45 -9.26
N ASN A 337 -4.43 25.79 -8.43
CA ASN A 337 -4.95 24.90 -7.41
C ASN A 337 -6.45 24.65 -7.64
N ASP A 338 -6.85 23.37 -7.70
CA ASP A 338 -8.24 22.94 -7.91
C ASP A 338 -8.97 23.68 -9.04
N LYS A 339 -8.29 23.79 -10.21
CA LYS A 339 -8.73 24.49 -11.43
C LYS A 339 -8.79 26.03 -11.32
N LYS A 340 -8.31 26.61 -10.21
CA LYS A 340 -8.25 28.07 -10.02
C LYS A 340 -6.79 28.53 -10.05
N THR A 341 -6.50 29.56 -10.80
CA THR A 341 -5.19 30.22 -10.79
C THR A 341 -5.04 31.01 -9.49
N VAL A 342 -4.08 30.62 -8.64
CA VAL A 342 -3.80 31.30 -7.36
C VAL A 342 -2.62 32.25 -7.43
N ILE A 343 -1.67 31.99 -8.34
CA ILE A 343 -0.56 32.88 -8.66
C ILE A 343 -0.52 32.99 -10.18
N ASP A 344 -0.50 34.23 -10.68
CA ASP A 344 -0.44 34.50 -12.10
C ASP A 344 0.81 35.31 -12.40
N ASN A 345 1.65 34.79 -13.31
CA ASN A 345 2.83 35.43 -13.88
C ASN A 345 3.82 36.02 -12.83
N LEU A 346 4.13 35.28 -11.77
CA LEU A 346 5.08 35.74 -10.75
C LEU A 346 6.52 35.62 -11.28
N THR A 347 7.23 36.74 -11.31
CA THR A 347 8.69 36.79 -11.54
C THR A 347 9.33 37.46 -10.33
N HIS A 348 10.25 36.76 -9.65
CA HIS A 348 10.95 37.27 -8.48
C HIS A 348 12.32 36.61 -8.29
N ASP A 349 13.29 37.41 -7.87
CA ASP A 349 14.67 37.03 -7.59
C ASP A 349 14.90 36.97 -6.07
N PHE A 350 15.23 35.81 -5.53
CA PHE A 350 15.64 35.66 -4.13
C PHE A 350 17.17 35.70 -4.06
N VAL A 351 17.68 36.80 -3.52
CA VAL A 351 19.11 37.12 -3.55
C VAL A 351 19.85 36.41 -2.43
N PRO A 352 21.06 35.82 -2.69
CA PRO A 352 21.92 35.28 -1.64
C PRO A 352 22.26 36.33 -0.57
N GLY A 353 22.32 35.91 0.69
CA GLY A 353 22.59 36.79 1.82
C GLY A 353 21.39 37.63 2.27
N SER A 354 20.22 37.45 1.68
CA SER A 354 19.00 38.21 2.04
C SER A 354 17.91 37.34 2.65
N PHE A 355 17.06 37.98 3.41
CA PHE A 355 15.81 37.44 3.96
C PHE A 355 14.62 38.07 3.22
N THR A 356 13.79 37.23 2.59
CA THR A 356 12.53 37.63 1.95
C THR A 356 11.35 37.09 2.73
N ALA A 357 10.44 37.96 3.18
CA ALA A 357 9.16 37.57 3.78
C ALA A 357 8.08 37.50 2.68
N ILE A 358 7.31 36.40 2.65
CA ILE A 358 6.15 36.25 1.78
C ILE A 358 4.89 36.46 2.61
N MET A 359 4.08 37.47 2.23
CA MET A 359 2.83 37.81 2.90
C MET A 359 1.64 37.67 1.95
N GLY A 360 0.44 37.65 2.49
CA GLY A 360 -0.81 37.59 1.73
C GLY A 360 -1.92 36.86 2.47
N PRO A 361 -3.17 36.94 2.02
CA PRO A 361 -4.30 36.29 2.67
C PRO A 361 -4.20 34.75 2.65
N SER A 362 -5.01 34.09 3.47
CA SER A 362 -5.12 32.62 3.42
C SER A 362 -5.62 32.20 2.03
N GLY A 363 -5.06 31.14 1.47
CA GLY A 363 -5.39 30.67 0.12
C GLY A 363 -4.69 31.40 -1.04
N ALA A 364 -3.86 32.42 -0.80
CA ALA A 364 -3.11 33.13 -1.83
C ALA A 364 -2.00 32.30 -2.52
N GLY A 365 -1.83 31.02 -2.14
CA GLY A 365 -0.83 30.15 -2.76
C GLY A 365 0.56 30.21 -2.14
N LYS A 366 0.74 30.83 -0.96
CA LYS A 366 2.05 31.01 -0.30
C LYS A 366 2.79 29.69 -0.09
N SER A 367 2.15 28.71 0.58
CA SER A 367 2.74 27.39 0.81
C SER A 367 2.99 26.61 -0.48
N THR A 368 2.11 26.79 -1.48
CA THR A 368 2.30 26.17 -2.80
C THR A 368 3.52 26.78 -3.52
N LEU A 369 3.70 28.11 -3.42
CA LEU A 369 4.90 28.76 -3.93
C LEU A 369 6.17 28.20 -3.28
N LEU A 370 6.21 28.08 -1.95
CA LEU A 370 7.36 27.50 -1.26
C LEU A 370 7.64 26.06 -1.71
N ARG A 371 6.60 25.22 -1.90
CA ARG A 371 6.78 23.84 -2.40
C ARG A 371 7.32 23.80 -3.83
N ILE A 372 6.90 24.75 -4.67
CA ILE A 372 7.45 24.89 -6.04
C ILE A 372 8.91 25.34 -5.98
N LEU A 373 9.24 26.35 -5.15
CA LEU A 373 10.62 26.80 -4.93
C LEU A 373 11.51 25.73 -4.32
N ALA A 374 10.94 24.83 -3.52
CA ALA A 374 11.63 23.65 -2.97
C ALA A 374 11.77 22.48 -4.00
N GLY A 375 11.16 22.60 -5.18
CA GLY A 375 11.14 21.53 -6.17
C GLY A 375 10.30 20.31 -5.76
N GLN A 376 9.32 20.48 -4.85
CA GLN A 376 8.38 19.44 -4.41
C GLN A 376 7.07 19.44 -5.20
N GLU A 377 6.82 20.49 -5.96
CA GLU A 377 5.70 20.62 -6.90
C GLU A 377 6.18 21.30 -8.18
N THR A 378 5.56 20.96 -9.31
CA THR A 378 5.82 21.63 -10.59
C THR A 378 4.82 22.75 -10.80
N PRO A 379 5.22 23.94 -11.27
CA PRO A 379 4.28 25.00 -11.64
C PRO A 379 3.46 24.59 -12.87
N ALA A 380 2.31 25.21 -13.08
CA ALA A 380 1.51 25.01 -14.28
C ALA A 380 2.21 25.62 -15.51
N HIS A 381 2.82 26.79 -15.36
CA HIS A 381 3.66 27.44 -16.35
C HIS A 381 4.81 28.19 -15.65
N GLY A 382 5.84 28.53 -16.40
CA GLY A 382 7.03 29.18 -15.90
C GLY A 382 8.07 28.18 -15.36
N SER A 383 9.15 28.70 -14.80
CA SER A 383 10.24 27.88 -14.28
C SER A 383 10.83 28.44 -12.99
N VAL A 384 11.52 27.59 -12.24
CA VAL A 384 12.37 27.97 -11.11
C VAL A 384 13.80 27.56 -11.44
N SER A 385 14.74 28.48 -11.25
CA SER A 385 16.15 28.21 -11.44
C SER A 385 16.97 28.48 -10.18
N LEU A 386 18.05 27.71 -10.01
CA LEU A 386 19.06 27.94 -9.00
C LEU A 386 20.39 28.27 -9.70
N GLY A 387 20.75 29.54 -9.67
CA GLY A 387 21.84 30.06 -10.47
C GLY A 387 21.48 30.08 -11.97
N ARG A 388 22.17 29.23 -12.74
CA ARG A 388 21.94 29.12 -14.20
C ARG A 388 21.12 27.88 -14.59
N GLU A 389 20.91 26.97 -13.64
CA GLU A 389 20.31 25.67 -13.91
C GLU A 389 18.83 25.69 -13.53
N GLU A 390 17.97 25.13 -14.37
CA GLU A 390 16.59 24.90 -13.99
C GLU A 390 16.50 23.87 -12.83
N LEU A 391 15.63 24.14 -11.86
CA LEU A 391 15.54 23.35 -10.63
C LEU A 391 15.24 21.87 -10.91
N PHE A 392 14.46 21.56 -11.93
CA PHE A 392 14.10 20.18 -12.29
C PHE A 392 15.15 19.48 -13.19
N GLU A 393 16.15 20.18 -13.69
CA GLU A 393 17.33 19.60 -14.33
C GLU A 393 18.38 19.12 -13.31
N LEU A 394 18.32 19.66 -12.08
CA LEU A 394 19.12 19.16 -10.96
C LEU A 394 18.63 17.77 -10.53
N SER A 395 19.55 16.92 -10.10
CA SER A 395 19.21 15.66 -9.47
C SER A 395 18.46 15.91 -8.16
N GLU A 396 17.61 14.96 -7.76
CA GLU A 396 16.84 15.02 -6.51
C GLU A 396 17.75 15.28 -5.29
N VAL A 397 18.90 14.59 -5.24
CA VAL A 397 19.90 14.76 -4.19
C VAL A 397 20.49 16.17 -4.21
N ALA A 398 20.81 16.70 -5.39
CA ALA A 398 21.36 18.05 -5.54
C ALA A 398 20.35 19.11 -5.05
N ARG A 399 19.09 18.98 -5.40
CA ARG A 399 18.02 19.89 -4.91
C ARG A 399 17.89 19.83 -3.38
N TYR A 400 17.84 18.62 -2.82
CA TYR A 400 17.71 18.41 -1.39
C TYR A 400 18.89 19.02 -0.59
N LEU A 401 20.11 18.89 -1.11
CA LEU A 401 21.31 19.47 -0.49
C LEU A 401 21.36 21.00 -0.64
N ALA A 402 20.80 21.54 -1.74
CA ALA A 402 20.83 22.98 -2.02
C ALA A 402 19.71 23.75 -1.30
N ILE A 403 18.55 23.13 -1.09
CA ILE A 403 17.33 23.79 -0.60
C ILE A 403 16.78 23.02 0.61
N ARG A 404 16.72 23.71 1.75
CA ARG A 404 16.04 23.21 2.97
C ARG A 404 14.65 23.82 3.06
N TYR A 405 13.62 22.98 3.03
CA TYR A 405 12.24 23.39 3.23
C TYR A 405 11.69 22.86 4.55
N VAL A 406 11.08 23.74 5.34
CA VAL A 406 10.37 23.42 6.58
C VAL A 406 8.89 23.77 6.37
N PRO A 407 8.01 22.77 6.23
CA PRO A 407 6.56 22.98 6.07
C PRO A 407 5.90 23.44 7.36
N GLN A 408 4.68 23.98 7.26
CA GLN A 408 3.87 24.47 8.38
C GLN A 408 3.60 23.35 9.41
N ASP A 409 3.18 22.18 8.96
CA ASP A 409 2.94 21.00 9.81
C ASP A 409 4.20 20.14 9.89
N THR A 410 5.20 20.62 10.60
CA THR A 410 6.45 19.88 10.77
C THR A 410 6.32 18.88 11.89
N GLY A 411 6.10 17.63 11.56
CA GLY A 411 6.18 16.51 12.50
C GLY A 411 7.62 16.11 12.79
N VAL A 412 7.84 15.54 13.98
CA VAL A 412 9.07 14.83 14.32
C VAL A 412 8.88 13.32 14.15
N LEU A 413 9.94 12.61 13.85
CA LEU A 413 9.91 11.14 13.90
C LEU A 413 9.79 10.69 15.37
N LYS A 414 9.11 9.56 15.58
CA LYS A 414 8.98 8.93 16.91
C LYS A 414 10.29 8.26 17.33
N THR A 415 11.29 9.09 17.52
CA THR A 415 12.66 8.74 17.92
C THR A 415 13.20 9.86 18.80
N THR A 416 14.48 9.77 19.18
CA THR A 416 15.16 10.80 19.99
C THR A 416 15.31 12.13 19.25
N ILE A 417 15.51 13.23 19.98
CA ILE A 417 15.87 14.54 19.41
C ILE A 417 17.13 14.42 18.57
N ARG A 418 18.15 13.70 19.06
CA ARG A 418 19.41 13.40 18.35
C ARG A 418 19.14 12.85 16.95
N GLU A 419 18.36 11.76 16.86
CA GLU A 419 18.08 11.10 15.59
C GLU A 419 17.29 12.00 14.62
N ASN A 420 16.37 12.83 15.14
CA ASN A 420 15.66 13.82 14.34
C ASN A 420 16.59 14.90 13.78
N LEU A 421 17.54 15.40 14.55
CA LEU A 421 18.51 16.42 14.12
C LEU A 421 19.54 15.85 13.11
N LEU A 422 19.98 14.61 13.31
CA LEU A 422 20.90 13.92 12.40
C LEU A 422 20.29 13.70 11.00
N LEU A 423 18.96 13.77 10.84
CA LEU A 423 18.35 13.81 9.50
C LEU A 423 18.79 15.05 8.69
N SER A 424 19.11 16.15 9.36
CA SER A 424 19.53 17.39 8.71
C SER A 424 21.05 17.47 8.49
N ALA A 425 21.82 16.84 9.38
CA ALA A 425 23.28 16.80 9.35
C ALA A 425 23.76 15.45 9.92
N PRO A 426 23.87 14.39 9.09
CA PRO A 426 24.20 13.03 9.54
C PRO A 426 25.54 12.91 10.28
N ASP A 427 26.48 13.80 9.98
CA ASP A 427 27.85 13.79 10.52
C ASP A 427 28.04 14.77 11.70
N ALA A 428 26.97 15.44 12.17
CA ALA A 428 27.06 16.42 13.25
C ALA A 428 27.39 15.76 14.59
N ASN A 429 28.27 16.36 15.35
CA ASN A 429 28.62 15.92 16.69
C ASN A 429 27.65 16.50 17.73
N ASP A 430 27.74 15.98 18.98
CA ASP A 430 26.83 16.39 20.07
C ASP A 430 26.88 17.88 20.39
N ASP A 431 28.05 18.50 20.29
CA ASP A 431 28.23 19.94 20.58
C ASP A 431 27.50 20.78 19.51
N GLU A 432 27.57 20.40 18.25
CA GLU A 432 26.87 21.04 17.14
C GLU A 432 25.34 20.86 17.30
N LEU A 433 24.89 19.66 17.71
CA LEU A 433 23.46 19.40 17.96
C LEU A 433 22.94 20.26 19.12
N ARG A 434 23.68 20.36 20.22
CA ARG A 434 23.33 21.20 21.37
C ARG A 434 23.34 22.69 21.03
N LEU A 435 24.31 23.15 20.25
CA LEU A 435 24.36 24.53 19.76
C LEU A 435 23.12 24.85 18.90
N ALA A 436 22.75 23.97 18.00
CA ALA A 436 21.56 24.15 17.16
C ALA A 436 20.27 24.21 17.98
N LEU A 437 20.13 23.37 19.02
CA LEU A 437 19.00 23.44 19.96
C LEU A 437 18.98 24.78 20.71
N SER A 438 20.11 25.25 21.20
CA SER A 438 20.21 26.53 21.92
C SER A 438 19.84 27.71 21.03
N LEU A 439 20.24 27.70 19.74
CA LEU A 439 19.85 28.71 18.75
C LEU A 439 18.33 28.67 18.46
N ALA A 440 17.73 27.50 18.54
CA ALA A 440 16.27 27.31 18.45
C ALA A 440 15.55 27.54 19.80
N ARG A 441 16.24 28.08 20.83
CA ARG A 441 15.71 28.35 22.17
C ARG A 441 15.10 27.10 22.82
N LEU A 442 15.75 25.93 22.65
CA LEU A 442 15.30 24.65 23.19
C LEU A 442 16.42 24.01 24.02
N GLU A 443 16.21 23.94 25.33
CA GLU A 443 17.13 23.30 26.26
C GLU A 443 16.57 21.93 26.68
N LEU A 444 16.88 20.89 25.94
CA LEU A 444 16.45 19.52 26.20
C LEU A 444 17.61 18.55 25.96
N ASP A 445 17.54 17.39 26.62
CA ASP A 445 18.49 16.31 26.38
C ASP A 445 18.28 15.72 24.99
N LEU A 446 19.40 15.45 24.30
CA LEU A 446 19.40 14.87 22.96
C LEU A 446 18.74 13.49 22.88
N ASP A 447 18.75 12.74 23.98
CA ASP A 447 18.17 11.38 24.04
C ASP A 447 16.70 11.37 24.44
N THR A 448 16.08 12.55 24.60
CA THR A 448 14.63 12.69 24.84
C THR A 448 13.85 12.25 23.62
N ASP A 449 12.74 11.49 23.82
CA ASP A 449 11.82 11.12 22.75
C ASP A 449 11.07 12.36 22.22
N ALA A 450 11.32 12.70 20.96
CA ALA A 450 10.75 13.88 20.33
C ALA A 450 9.21 13.80 20.16
N SER A 451 8.63 12.61 20.14
CA SER A 451 7.18 12.43 19.98
C SER A 451 6.37 12.84 21.21
N LEU A 452 7.01 12.94 22.38
CA LEU A 452 6.38 13.32 23.65
C LEU A 452 6.36 14.83 23.87
N LEU A 453 7.01 15.61 23.01
CA LEU A 453 7.15 17.04 23.14
C LEU A 453 5.88 17.79 22.67
N SER A 454 5.71 19.01 23.19
CA SER A 454 4.64 19.91 22.72
C SER A 454 4.85 20.32 21.25
N GLY A 455 3.78 20.75 20.56
CA GLY A 455 3.85 21.19 19.16
C GLY A 455 4.89 22.29 18.93
N GLY A 456 4.98 23.29 19.85
CA GLY A 456 5.98 24.35 19.76
C GLY A 456 7.42 23.85 19.99
N GLN A 457 7.61 22.82 20.83
CA GLN A 457 8.93 22.19 20.99
C GLN A 457 9.32 21.39 19.75
N GLN A 458 8.38 20.63 19.16
CA GLN A 458 8.62 19.91 17.91
C GLN A 458 8.96 20.85 16.74
N GLN A 459 8.27 22.00 16.67
CA GLN A 459 8.56 23.04 15.68
C GLN A 459 9.98 23.61 15.87
N ARG A 460 10.41 23.83 17.11
CA ARG A 460 11.80 24.26 17.41
C ARG A 460 12.86 23.22 17.07
N ILE A 461 12.57 21.91 17.16
CA ILE A 461 13.48 20.87 16.67
C ILE A 461 13.67 20.99 15.15
N ALA A 462 12.59 21.24 14.41
CA ALA A 462 12.71 21.45 12.96
C ALA A 462 13.55 22.68 12.62
N LEU A 463 13.40 23.77 13.38
CA LEU A 463 14.21 24.97 13.22
C LEU A 463 15.67 24.72 13.64
N ALA A 464 15.94 23.93 14.68
CA ALA A 464 17.29 23.48 15.03
C ALA A 464 17.96 22.73 13.88
N GLY A 465 17.19 21.90 13.16
CA GLY A 465 17.66 21.24 11.94
C GLY A 465 18.03 22.21 10.79
N VAL A 466 17.44 23.42 10.76
CA VAL A 466 17.83 24.47 9.81
C VAL A 466 19.22 25.04 10.14
N PHE A 467 19.51 25.28 11.43
CA PHE A 467 20.83 25.78 11.85
C PHE A 467 21.95 24.79 11.53
N LEU A 468 21.66 23.49 11.54
CA LEU A 468 22.61 22.43 11.17
C LEU A 468 22.77 22.26 9.65
N SER A 469 21.81 22.73 8.86
CA SER A 469 21.78 22.49 7.43
C SER A 469 22.85 23.28 6.67
N ASN A 470 23.56 22.61 5.76
CA ASN A 470 24.48 23.24 4.81
C ASN A 470 23.80 23.80 3.57
N ALA A 471 22.47 23.73 3.46
CA ALA A 471 21.72 24.24 2.33
C ALA A 471 21.94 25.76 2.14
N ASN A 472 22.05 26.19 0.88
CA ASN A 472 22.23 27.59 0.53
C ASN A 472 20.92 28.37 0.51
N VAL A 473 19.80 27.66 0.36
CA VAL A 473 18.44 28.23 0.36
C VAL A 473 17.65 27.59 1.49
N VAL A 474 17.04 28.42 2.32
CA VAL A 474 16.16 28.01 3.42
C VAL A 474 14.76 28.56 3.15
N LEU A 475 13.78 27.69 3.09
CA LEU A 475 12.37 27.99 2.88
C LEU A 475 11.56 27.58 4.10
N LEU A 476 10.84 28.53 4.71
CA LEU A 476 10.09 28.30 5.94
C LEU A 476 8.62 28.65 5.75
N ASP A 477 7.73 27.75 6.05
CA ASP A 477 6.28 27.93 5.95
C ASP A 477 5.66 28.11 7.33
N GLU A 478 5.40 29.36 7.73
CA GLU A 478 4.86 29.72 9.06
C GLU A 478 5.59 29.06 10.24
N PRO A 479 6.94 29.18 10.31
CA PRO A 479 7.77 28.37 11.20
C PRO A 479 7.60 28.70 12.69
N THR A 480 6.85 29.74 13.04
CA THR A 480 6.70 30.27 14.40
C THR A 480 5.26 30.27 14.89
N SER A 481 4.33 29.63 14.17
CA SER A 481 2.89 29.66 14.48
C SER A 481 2.51 29.10 15.86
N ALA A 482 3.35 28.25 16.46
CA ALA A 482 3.13 27.66 17.79
C ALA A 482 4.07 28.25 18.87
N LEU A 483 4.72 29.39 18.59
CA LEU A 483 5.65 30.07 19.50
C LEU A 483 5.09 31.39 20.01
N ASP A 484 5.57 31.86 21.17
CA ASP A 484 5.35 33.21 21.63
C ASP A 484 6.16 34.22 20.81
N ASP A 485 5.71 35.48 20.78
CA ASP A 485 6.30 36.54 19.96
C ASP A 485 7.80 36.75 20.21
N ASP A 486 8.22 36.74 21.48
CA ASP A 486 9.62 37.04 21.85
C ASP A 486 10.55 35.92 21.39
N THR A 487 10.16 34.66 21.64
CA THR A 487 10.91 33.47 21.17
C THR A 487 10.95 33.44 19.64
N ALA A 488 9.84 33.73 18.95
CA ALA A 488 9.77 33.78 17.50
C ALA A 488 10.74 34.83 16.91
N ILE A 489 10.73 36.07 17.46
CA ILE A 489 11.63 37.14 17.01
C ILE A 489 13.09 36.76 17.23
N ASP A 490 13.45 36.18 18.38
CA ASP A 490 14.83 35.80 18.67
C ASP A 490 15.35 34.71 17.72
N ILE A 491 14.55 33.68 17.43
CA ILE A 491 14.93 32.61 16.49
C ILE A 491 15.10 33.18 15.07
N ILE A 492 14.16 34.01 14.61
CA ILE A 492 14.24 34.58 13.27
C ILE A 492 15.42 35.55 13.14
N ARG A 493 15.76 36.31 14.18
CA ARG A 493 16.99 37.13 14.20
C ARG A 493 18.25 36.25 14.10
N SER A 494 18.30 35.14 14.83
CA SER A 494 19.41 34.19 14.75
C SER A 494 19.54 33.56 13.36
N LEU A 495 18.43 33.19 12.72
CA LEU A 495 18.41 32.70 11.35
C LEU A 495 18.83 33.78 10.33
N THR A 496 18.38 35.01 10.51
CA THR A 496 18.78 36.14 9.64
C THR A 496 20.28 36.45 9.77
N ALA A 497 20.83 36.39 10.99
CA ALA A 497 22.27 36.55 11.21
C ALA A 497 23.09 35.46 10.51
N LEU A 498 22.67 34.18 10.66
CA LEU A 498 23.28 33.03 9.98
C LEU A 498 23.21 33.17 8.46
N THR A 499 22.06 33.64 7.94
CA THR A 499 21.85 33.89 6.50
C THR A 499 22.86 34.90 5.97
N LYS A 500 23.03 36.01 6.63
CA LYS A 500 23.99 37.06 6.25
C LYS A 500 25.45 36.60 6.39
N GLN A 501 25.76 35.90 7.48
CA GLN A 501 27.13 35.41 7.74
C GLN A 501 27.60 34.40 6.67
N HIS A 502 26.72 33.51 6.23
CA HIS A 502 27.04 32.44 5.28
C HIS A 502 26.56 32.70 3.85
N ASN A 503 26.09 33.91 3.56
CA ASN A 503 25.53 34.31 2.25
C ASN A 503 24.41 33.37 1.77
N LYS A 504 23.58 32.84 2.67
CA LYS A 504 22.44 31.98 2.36
C LYS A 504 21.23 32.81 1.94
N THR A 505 20.26 32.21 1.28
CA THR A 505 18.96 32.80 0.97
C THR A 505 17.92 32.32 1.99
N LEU A 506 17.23 33.25 2.68
CA LEU A 506 16.12 32.91 3.58
C LEU A 506 14.81 33.41 2.97
N VAL A 507 13.84 32.52 2.83
CA VAL A 507 12.47 32.85 2.39
C VAL A 507 11.50 32.32 3.43
N MET A 508 10.64 33.16 3.96
CA MET A 508 9.71 32.77 5.02
C MET A 508 8.30 33.27 4.69
N VAL A 509 7.34 32.40 4.75
CA VAL A 509 5.93 32.76 4.78
C VAL A 509 5.56 33.11 6.23
N THR A 510 4.94 34.27 6.42
CA THR A 510 4.44 34.71 7.72
C THR A 510 3.18 35.55 7.59
N HIS A 511 2.32 35.50 8.61
CA HIS A 511 1.21 36.43 8.81
C HIS A 511 1.54 37.53 9.82
N ASP A 512 2.66 37.39 10.53
CA ASP A 512 3.09 38.35 11.53
C ASP A 512 3.88 39.50 10.87
N SER A 513 3.33 40.71 11.00
CA SER A 513 3.95 41.93 10.50
C SER A 513 5.26 42.29 11.24
N LYS A 514 5.42 41.91 12.53
CA LYS A 514 6.66 42.15 13.26
C LYS A 514 7.81 41.31 12.69
N LEU A 515 7.54 40.04 12.36
CA LEU A 515 8.53 39.15 11.75
C LEU A 515 8.85 39.58 10.32
N ALA A 516 7.84 40.05 9.57
CA ALA A 516 8.05 40.57 8.21
C ALA A 516 8.93 41.81 8.19
N GLN A 517 8.92 42.65 9.22
CA GLN A 517 9.79 43.84 9.36
C GLN A 517 11.28 43.47 9.53
N LEU A 518 11.60 42.23 9.92
CA LEU A 518 12.98 41.74 10.00
C LEU A 518 13.56 41.37 8.63
N ALA A 519 12.70 41.26 7.61
CA ALA A 519 13.10 40.88 6.26
C ALA A 519 13.71 42.06 5.48
N ASP A 520 14.70 41.75 4.64
CA ASP A 520 15.29 42.72 3.71
C ASP A 520 14.32 43.04 2.56
N PHE A 521 13.46 42.08 2.18
CA PHE A 521 12.44 42.22 1.13
C PHE A 521 11.10 41.62 1.58
N THR A 522 10.00 42.19 1.10
CA THR A 522 8.65 41.66 1.33
C THR A 522 7.98 41.42 -0.02
N LEU A 523 7.58 40.16 -0.26
CA LEU A 523 6.77 39.77 -1.41
C LEU A 523 5.32 39.57 -0.96
N THR A 524 4.41 40.44 -1.46
CA THR A 524 3.00 40.30 -1.12
C THR A 524 2.27 39.59 -2.26
N LEU A 525 1.67 38.44 -1.96
CA LEU A 525 0.78 37.75 -2.88
C LEU A 525 -0.64 38.31 -2.72
N SER A 526 -1.17 38.92 -3.76
CA SER A 526 -2.58 39.30 -3.82
C SER A 526 -3.40 38.03 -3.96
N GLY A 527 -4.24 37.68 -2.99
CA GLY A 527 -5.26 36.64 -3.18
C GLY A 527 -6.13 36.97 -4.40
N GLN A 528 -6.79 35.98 -5.00
CA GLN A 528 -7.65 36.11 -6.14
C GLN A 528 -8.46 37.42 -6.12
N ARG A 529 -8.44 38.19 -7.22
CA ARG A 529 -9.60 39.02 -7.56
C ARG A 529 -10.77 38.05 -7.72
N GLN A 530 -11.77 38.11 -6.83
CA GLN A 530 -13.10 37.66 -7.18
C GLN A 530 -13.51 38.49 -8.37
N ASP A 531 -13.47 37.90 -9.56
CA ASP A 531 -14.30 38.41 -10.64
C ASP A 531 -15.73 38.18 -10.15
N ASP A 532 -16.34 39.25 -9.67
CA ASP A 532 -17.76 39.32 -9.40
C ASP A 532 -18.47 38.93 -10.71
N GLU A 533 -19.05 37.75 -10.76
CA GLU A 533 -20.05 37.40 -11.75
C GLU A 533 -21.21 38.40 -11.58
N VAL A 534 -21.33 39.33 -12.51
CA VAL A 534 -22.54 40.16 -12.77
C VAL A 534 -23.55 39.30 -13.49
#